data_6a7fc13de68414a856abe46ce399407c
#
_entry.id   6a7fc13de68414a856abe46ce399407c
#
_cell.length_a   1.000
_cell.length_b   1.000
_cell.length_c   1.000
_cell.angle_alpha   90.00
_cell.angle_beta   90.00
_cell.angle_gamma   90.00
#
_symmetry.space_group_name_H-M   'P 1'
#
loop_
_entity.id
_entity.type
_entity.pdbx_description
1 polymer ?
#
loop_
_entity_poly.entity_id
_entity_poly.type
_entity_poly.pdbx_seq_one_letter_code
_entity_poly.pdbx_strand_id
1 'polypeptide(L)'
;LTMMRFAVWLSTRKLKTKAGKRKGRNKNLAGSTVITYLACVKAWHIQQCGFELGHNMEMKRLKNMMTGFGKKSEIERRELRENGRVGLSANDVEGMTKQFSKKNKNEVNTKAAMHICFQTLLRGGEITIGPKDKFDPKTHLTRDDVRFIPSRKNCKKVYLRMPLLKVQNRWTKDSEYFSLPVDKSGKVCAATAILDLFKHDEVPKEKWPTTPLIRDPKTNKPMKSHYLRKQIKKLYKSKCNGNEKRVGLHSMRIGGCSTLFAMGTPAVFVQALGRWSSDVFKLYMRTSQKEMEGYIKAMGKKNFVGIEKI
;
A
#
# COMPACT_ATOMS: atom_id res chain seq x y z
N LEU A 1 8.23 -20.90 30.89
CA LEU A 1 7.52 -19.96 31.78
C LEU A 1 7.85 -18.51 31.48
N THR A 2 9.12 -18.18 31.20
CA THR A 2 9.61 -16.81 30.96
C THR A 2 9.00 -16.16 29.72
N MET A 3 8.89 -16.90 28.60
CA MET A 3 8.27 -16.38 27.37
C MET A 3 6.78 -16.12 27.54
N MET A 4 6.08 -16.94 28.31
CA MET A 4 4.67 -16.71 28.63
C MET A 4 4.48 -15.47 29.51
N ARG A 5 5.30 -15.31 30.55
CA ARG A 5 5.30 -14.10 31.39
C ARG A 5 5.60 -12.85 30.58
N PHE A 6 6.57 -12.92 29.67
CA PHE A 6 6.89 -11.82 28.76
C PHE A 6 5.71 -11.49 27.82
N ALA A 7 5.04 -12.50 27.29
CA ALA A 7 3.86 -12.30 26.44
C ALA A 7 2.70 -11.62 27.19
N VAL A 8 2.44 -12.05 28.42
CA VAL A 8 1.43 -11.42 29.29
C VAL A 8 1.83 -9.99 29.61
N TRP A 9 3.07 -9.76 30.03
CA TRP A 9 3.58 -8.41 30.32
C TRP A 9 3.45 -7.48 29.11
N LEU A 10 3.79 -7.95 27.90
CA LEU A 10 3.59 -7.18 26.66
C LEU A 10 2.13 -6.85 26.43
N SER A 11 1.22 -7.81 26.65
CA SER A 11 -0.22 -7.64 26.39
C SER A 11 -0.90 -6.68 27.36
N THR A 12 -0.36 -6.52 28.56
CA THR A 12 -0.87 -5.63 29.62
C THR A 12 -0.17 -4.28 29.65
N ARG A 13 0.96 -4.15 28.93
CA ARG A 13 1.76 -2.93 28.95
C ARG A 13 1.05 -1.78 28.23
N LYS A 14 0.85 -0.70 28.96
CA LYS A 14 0.37 0.57 28.40
C LYS A 14 1.47 1.22 27.56
N LEU A 15 1.18 1.57 26.32
CA LEU A 15 2.09 2.30 25.45
C LEU A 15 2.32 3.71 26.02
N LYS A 16 3.52 3.98 26.55
CA LYS A 16 3.95 5.35 26.82
C LYS A 16 4.24 6.02 25.47
N THR A 17 3.37 6.91 25.01
CA THR A 17 3.66 7.75 23.84
C THR A 17 4.71 8.78 24.23
N LYS A 18 5.80 8.86 23.45
CA LYS A 18 6.90 9.83 23.64
C LYS A 18 6.50 11.30 23.48
N ALA A 19 5.25 11.59 23.24
CA ALA A 19 4.73 12.95 23.12
C ALA A 19 3.65 13.16 24.16
N GLY A 20 3.96 13.89 25.21
CA GLY A 20 3.07 14.31 26.31
C GLY A 20 1.87 15.18 25.92
N LYS A 21 1.31 15.04 24.71
CA LYS A 21 0.19 15.84 24.20
C LYS A 21 -0.86 15.06 23.40
N ARG A 22 -0.99 13.74 23.54
CA ARG A 22 -2.19 13.05 23.02
C ARG A 22 -3.03 12.54 24.18
N LYS A 23 -4.01 13.36 24.57
CA LYS A 23 -5.15 12.94 25.39
C LYS A 23 -5.78 11.68 24.80
N GLY A 24 -5.85 10.64 25.61
CA GLY A 24 -6.73 9.51 25.43
C GLY A 24 -6.24 8.46 24.42
N ARG A 25 -5.64 7.45 24.99
CA ARG A 25 -5.90 6.03 24.78
C ARG A 25 -4.83 5.23 25.50
N ASN A 26 -5.13 4.90 26.75
CA ASN A 26 -4.48 3.80 27.47
C ASN A 26 -4.79 2.50 26.71
N LYS A 27 -4.15 2.27 25.56
CA LYS A 27 -4.34 1.03 24.80
C LYS A 27 -3.18 0.10 25.09
N ASN A 28 -3.52 -1.11 25.45
CA ASN A 28 -2.58 -2.22 25.48
C ASN A 28 -2.01 -2.48 24.08
N LEU A 29 -0.88 -3.18 23.99
CA LEU A 29 -0.38 -3.64 22.71
C LEU A 29 -1.41 -4.55 22.03
N ALA A 30 -1.61 -4.36 20.72
CA ALA A 30 -2.44 -5.27 19.92
C ALA A 30 -1.83 -6.68 19.97
N GLY A 31 -2.69 -7.72 20.00
CA GLY A 31 -2.23 -9.10 20.03
C GLY A 31 -1.28 -9.45 18.90
N SER A 32 -1.49 -8.91 17.69
CA SER A 32 -0.57 -9.08 16.56
C SER A 32 0.82 -8.48 16.81
N THR A 33 0.91 -7.37 17.55
CA THR A 33 2.19 -6.76 17.94
C THR A 33 2.90 -7.62 18.97
N VAL A 34 2.17 -8.20 19.92
CA VAL A 34 2.73 -9.14 20.91
C VAL A 34 3.33 -10.35 20.21
N ILE A 35 2.60 -10.95 19.25
CA ILE A 35 3.07 -12.08 18.43
C ILE A 35 4.35 -11.71 17.68
N THR A 36 4.41 -10.51 17.07
CA THR A 36 5.61 -10.03 16.38
C THR A 36 6.81 -9.92 17.31
N TYR A 37 6.64 -9.39 18.51
CA TYR A 37 7.75 -9.29 19.49
C TYR A 37 8.23 -10.66 19.95
N LEU A 38 7.32 -11.61 20.17
CA LEU A 38 7.71 -12.99 20.50
C LEU A 38 8.49 -13.65 19.36
N ALA A 39 8.07 -13.44 18.12
CA ALA A 39 8.78 -13.93 16.94
C ALA A 39 10.18 -13.29 16.80
N CYS A 40 10.33 -12.00 17.09
CA CYS A 40 11.62 -11.32 17.10
C CYS A 40 12.56 -11.89 18.20
N VAL A 41 12.05 -12.14 19.41
CA VAL A 41 12.85 -12.76 20.48
C VAL A 41 13.29 -14.16 20.08
N LYS A 42 12.40 -14.94 19.48
CA LYS A 42 12.71 -16.29 18.99
C LYS A 42 13.80 -16.26 17.93
N ALA A 43 13.67 -15.38 16.93
CA ALA A 43 14.66 -15.22 15.86
C ALA A 43 16.03 -14.78 16.42
N TRP A 44 16.02 -13.82 17.34
CA TRP A 44 17.25 -13.39 18.02
C TRP A 44 17.92 -14.52 18.79
N HIS A 45 17.15 -15.33 19.52
CA HIS A 45 17.67 -16.47 20.25
C HIS A 45 18.33 -17.50 19.30
N ILE A 46 17.69 -17.82 18.18
CA ILE A 46 18.27 -18.70 17.15
C ILE A 46 19.61 -18.14 16.66
N GLN A 47 19.65 -16.84 16.39
CA GLN A 47 20.87 -16.18 15.91
C GLN A 47 22.01 -16.21 16.94
N GLN A 48 21.71 -16.09 18.24
CA GLN A 48 22.73 -16.06 19.30
C GLN A 48 23.14 -17.46 19.79
N CYS A 49 22.21 -18.39 19.83
CA CYS A 49 22.40 -19.70 20.46
C CYS A 49 22.47 -20.85 19.47
N GLY A 50 22.18 -20.62 18.18
CA GLY A 50 22.21 -21.64 17.14
C GLY A 50 21.02 -22.61 17.16
N PHE A 51 20.10 -22.50 18.12
CA PHE A 51 18.92 -23.37 18.22
C PHE A 51 17.65 -22.58 18.57
N GLU A 52 16.51 -23.18 18.25
CA GLU A 52 15.21 -22.56 18.48
C GLU A 52 14.85 -22.57 19.97
N LEU A 53 14.36 -21.47 20.51
CA LEU A 53 13.89 -21.37 21.86
C LEU A 53 12.78 -22.40 22.10
N GLY A 54 12.97 -23.30 23.08
CA GLY A 54 12.03 -24.38 23.38
C GLY A 54 12.10 -25.57 22.44
N HIS A 55 13.21 -25.78 21.72
CA HIS A 55 13.40 -26.89 20.82
C HIS A 55 13.06 -28.26 21.44
N ASN A 56 13.46 -28.45 22.70
CA ASN A 56 13.21 -29.68 23.46
C ASN A 56 12.09 -29.56 24.51
N MET A 57 11.24 -28.52 24.41
CA MET A 57 10.18 -28.26 25.37
C MET A 57 8.81 -28.25 24.67
N GLU A 58 7.80 -28.76 25.36
CA GLU A 58 6.43 -28.64 24.90
C GLU A 58 5.96 -27.19 24.98
N MET A 59 5.88 -26.53 23.81
CA MET A 59 5.47 -25.12 23.68
C MET A 59 3.97 -24.95 23.50
N LYS A 60 3.17 -26.00 23.80
CA LYS A 60 1.72 -26.02 23.57
C LYS A 60 1.01 -24.85 24.24
N ARG A 61 1.35 -24.56 25.50
CA ARG A 61 0.74 -23.43 26.25
C ARG A 61 1.05 -22.07 25.61
N LEU A 62 2.31 -21.84 25.19
CA LEU A 62 2.67 -20.58 24.49
C LEU A 62 1.97 -20.51 23.14
N LYS A 63 1.90 -21.60 22.39
CA LYS A 63 1.17 -21.67 21.10
C LYS A 63 -0.32 -21.36 21.27
N ASN A 64 -0.96 -21.91 22.29
CA ASN A 64 -2.36 -21.64 22.61
C ASN A 64 -2.57 -20.17 23.01
N MET A 65 -1.66 -19.57 23.79
CA MET A 65 -1.71 -18.16 24.14
C MET A 65 -1.54 -17.28 22.90
N MET A 66 -0.59 -17.59 22.01
CA MET A 66 -0.40 -16.86 20.75
C MET A 66 -1.65 -16.96 19.86
N THR A 67 -2.31 -18.11 19.83
CA THR A 67 -3.60 -18.30 19.13
C THR A 67 -4.68 -17.42 19.75
N GLY A 68 -4.76 -17.32 21.08
CA GLY A 68 -5.68 -16.42 21.78
C GLY A 68 -5.42 -14.94 21.44
N PHE A 69 -4.16 -14.51 21.41
CA PHE A 69 -3.80 -13.17 20.94
C PHE A 69 -4.18 -12.94 19.48
N GLY A 70 -4.05 -13.96 18.64
CA GLY A 70 -4.49 -13.91 17.23
C GLY A 70 -6.02 -13.69 17.12
N LYS A 71 -6.80 -14.46 17.87
CA LYS A 71 -8.27 -14.32 17.94
C LYS A 71 -8.69 -12.94 18.47
N LYS A 72 -8.08 -12.48 19.56
CA LYS A 72 -8.33 -11.13 20.09
C LYS A 72 -8.01 -10.05 19.06
N SER A 73 -6.90 -10.16 18.35
CA SER A 73 -6.55 -9.26 17.26
C SER A 73 -7.54 -9.31 16.10
N GLU A 74 -8.15 -10.48 15.83
CA GLU A 74 -9.16 -10.62 14.79
C GLU A 74 -10.45 -9.89 15.17
N ILE A 75 -10.89 -10.00 16.44
CA ILE A 75 -12.05 -9.27 16.96
C ILE A 75 -11.79 -7.76 16.88
N GLU A 76 -10.63 -7.28 17.38
CA GLU A 76 -10.22 -5.89 17.29
C GLU A 76 -10.16 -5.41 15.83
N ARG A 77 -9.74 -6.27 14.89
CA ARG A 77 -9.74 -5.95 13.45
C ARG A 77 -11.15 -5.88 12.86
N ARG A 78 -12.10 -6.70 13.33
CA ARG A 78 -13.50 -6.61 12.89
C ARG A 78 -14.12 -5.28 13.32
N GLU A 79 -13.96 -4.88 14.57
CA GLU A 79 -14.37 -3.56 15.08
C GLU A 79 -13.68 -2.42 14.34
N LEU A 80 -12.38 -2.59 13.99
CA LEU A 80 -11.63 -1.63 13.19
C LEU A 80 -12.02 -1.65 11.70
N ARG A 81 -12.63 -2.73 11.17
CA ARG A 81 -13.13 -2.77 9.78
C ARG A 81 -14.38 -1.91 9.61
N GLU A 82 -15.26 -1.85 10.58
CA GLU A 82 -16.41 -0.93 10.57
C GLU A 82 -15.94 0.53 10.58
N ASN A 83 -14.86 0.84 11.33
CA ASN A 83 -14.20 2.15 11.41
C ASN A 83 -12.85 2.21 10.66
N GLY A 84 -12.52 1.18 9.90
CA GLY A 84 -11.20 0.99 9.29
C GLY A 84 -10.94 1.89 8.08
N ARG A 85 -9.71 1.79 7.57
CA ARG A 85 -9.33 2.49 6.34
C ARG A 85 -10.15 2.00 5.17
N VAL A 86 -10.64 2.96 4.38
CA VAL A 86 -11.33 2.68 3.11
C VAL A 86 -10.35 2.78 1.95
N GLY A 87 -10.60 1.98 0.91
CA GLY A 87 -9.99 2.16 -0.39
C GLY A 87 -10.63 3.34 -1.10
N LEU A 88 -9.86 4.08 -1.86
CA LEU A 88 -10.35 5.16 -2.72
C LEU A 88 -10.72 4.57 -4.08
N SER A 89 -11.93 4.77 -4.53
CA SER A 89 -12.36 4.38 -5.88
C SER A 89 -11.71 5.27 -6.95
N ALA A 90 -11.80 4.87 -8.21
CA ALA A 90 -11.37 5.72 -9.32
C ALA A 90 -12.14 7.04 -9.34
N ASN A 91 -13.44 7.03 -8.99
CA ASN A 91 -14.25 8.23 -8.87
C ASN A 91 -13.75 9.17 -7.77
N ASP A 92 -13.34 8.62 -6.61
CA ASP A 92 -12.77 9.43 -5.54
C ASP A 92 -11.45 10.08 -5.97
N VAL A 93 -10.56 9.31 -6.62
CA VAL A 93 -9.27 9.83 -7.09
C VAL A 93 -9.46 10.90 -8.15
N GLU A 94 -10.37 10.68 -9.11
CA GLU A 94 -10.75 11.69 -10.10
C GLU A 94 -11.31 12.94 -9.42
N GLY A 95 -12.34 12.79 -8.57
CA GLY A 95 -12.98 13.90 -7.88
C GLY A 95 -12.01 14.75 -7.07
N MET A 96 -11.01 14.12 -6.43
CA MET A 96 -9.96 14.81 -5.70
C MET A 96 -8.98 15.57 -6.60
N THR A 97 -8.73 15.11 -7.83
CA THR A 97 -7.65 15.63 -8.69
C THR A 97 -8.11 16.34 -9.96
N LYS A 98 -9.40 16.24 -10.33
CA LYS A 98 -9.96 16.81 -11.55
C LYS A 98 -9.75 18.33 -11.68
N GLN A 99 -9.91 19.05 -10.57
CA GLN A 99 -9.79 20.52 -10.54
C GLN A 99 -8.36 21.03 -10.31
N PHE A 100 -7.36 20.15 -10.28
CA PHE A 100 -5.98 20.56 -10.08
C PHE A 100 -5.47 21.41 -11.24
N SER A 101 -4.86 22.54 -10.88
CA SER A 101 -4.27 23.46 -11.85
C SER A 101 -2.93 22.92 -12.35
N LYS A 102 -2.78 22.85 -13.66
CA LYS A 102 -1.48 22.51 -14.29
C LYS A 102 -0.39 23.57 -14.04
N LYS A 103 -0.78 24.79 -13.67
CA LYS A 103 0.15 25.86 -13.28
C LYS A 103 0.70 25.65 -11.86
N ASN A 104 0.00 24.88 -11.02
CA ASN A 104 0.42 24.59 -9.65
C ASN A 104 1.26 23.30 -9.62
N LYS A 105 2.57 23.44 -9.62
CA LYS A 105 3.50 22.29 -9.62
C LYS A 105 3.28 21.33 -8.45
N ASN A 106 2.83 21.81 -7.27
CA ASN A 106 2.51 20.93 -6.13
C ASN A 106 1.28 20.05 -6.42
N GLU A 107 0.25 20.60 -7.07
CA GLU A 107 -0.92 19.83 -7.47
C GLU A 107 -0.58 18.82 -8.55
N VAL A 108 0.26 19.19 -9.52
CA VAL A 108 0.76 18.28 -10.57
C VAL A 108 1.53 17.10 -9.94
N ASN A 109 2.44 17.37 -9.01
CA ASN A 109 3.17 16.32 -8.27
C ASN A 109 2.24 15.46 -7.42
N THR A 110 1.26 16.07 -6.75
CA THR A 110 0.28 15.34 -5.93
C THR A 110 -0.60 14.44 -6.80
N LYS A 111 -1.09 14.93 -7.95
CA LYS A 111 -1.87 14.14 -8.91
C LYS A 111 -1.07 12.95 -9.42
N ALA A 112 0.16 13.17 -9.86
CA ALA A 112 1.02 12.11 -10.34
C ALA A 112 1.22 11.03 -9.26
N ALA A 113 1.54 11.42 -8.02
CA ALA A 113 1.70 10.49 -6.91
C ALA A 113 0.43 9.65 -6.65
N MET A 114 -0.74 10.28 -6.65
CA MET A 114 -2.02 9.59 -6.41
C MET A 114 -2.36 8.60 -7.54
N HIS A 115 -2.25 9.03 -8.80
CA HIS A 115 -2.57 8.19 -9.96
C HIS A 115 -1.61 7.01 -10.09
N ILE A 116 -0.29 7.24 -9.88
CA ILE A 116 0.71 6.17 -9.88
C ILE A 116 0.39 5.16 -8.79
N CYS A 117 0.21 5.58 -7.52
CA CYS A 117 -0.09 4.67 -6.43
C CYS A 117 -1.37 3.85 -6.64
N PHE A 118 -2.38 4.43 -7.29
CA PHE A 118 -3.65 3.74 -7.56
C PHE A 118 -3.47 2.64 -8.61
N GLN A 119 -2.88 2.95 -9.78
CA GLN A 119 -2.78 2.00 -10.89
C GLN A 119 -1.65 0.98 -10.73
N THR A 120 -0.55 1.33 -10.07
CA THR A 120 0.57 0.41 -9.86
C THR A 120 0.53 -0.31 -8.53
N LEU A 121 -0.47 -0.03 -7.71
CA LEU A 121 -0.57 -0.56 -6.34
C LEU A 121 0.67 -0.27 -5.48
N LEU A 122 1.44 0.78 -5.78
CA LEU A 122 2.60 1.19 -5.00
C LEU A 122 2.21 1.60 -3.58
N ARG A 123 3.06 1.25 -2.61
CA ARG A 123 2.92 1.81 -1.27
C ARG A 123 3.29 3.29 -1.30
N GLY A 124 2.56 4.13 -0.58
CA GLY A 124 2.88 5.56 -0.53
C GLY A 124 4.33 5.87 -0.11
N GLY A 125 4.97 5.00 0.65
CA GLY A 125 6.39 5.13 1.01
C GLY A 125 7.37 4.75 -0.11
N GLU A 126 6.90 4.13 -1.20
CA GLU A 126 7.73 3.82 -2.37
C GLU A 126 7.80 4.99 -3.35
N ILE A 127 6.84 5.91 -3.29
CA ILE A 127 6.80 7.12 -4.12
C ILE A 127 7.11 8.41 -3.34
N THR A 128 7.08 8.36 -2.03
CA THR A 128 7.43 9.45 -1.11
C THR A 128 8.42 8.95 -0.09
N ILE A 129 9.09 9.85 0.62
CA ILE A 129 10.01 9.46 1.70
C ILE A 129 9.43 9.75 3.08
N GLY A 130 9.90 9.01 4.09
CA GLY A 130 9.55 9.23 5.49
C GLY A 130 10.05 10.58 6.02
N PRO A 131 9.51 11.06 7.16
CA PRO A 131 9.89 12.38 7.68
C PRO A 131 11.37 12.52 7.99
N LYS A 132 12.00 11.44 8.45
CA LYS A 132 13.43 11.38 8.85
C LYS A 132 14.34 10.78 7.79
N ASP A 133 13.78 10.20 6.73
CA ASP A 133 14.56 9.52 5.70
C ASP A 133 15.29 10.55 4.81
N LYS A 134 16.48 10.18 4.40
CA LYS A 134 17.24 10.91 3.38
C LYS A 134 16.91 10.33 2.00
N PHE A 135 16.91 11.19 1.00
CA PHE A 135 16.76 10.76 -0.38
C PHE A 135 18.05 10.12 -0.89
N ASP A 136 17.91 8.95 -1.48
CA ASP A 136 18.98 8.22 -2.15
C ASP A 136 18.48 7.82 -3.54
N PRO A 137 19.06 8.36 -4.63
CA PRO A 137 18.68 8.06 -6.00
C PRO A 137 18.81 6.57 -6.38
N LYS A 138 19.63 5.81 -5.67
CA LYS A 138 19.81 4.37 -5.92
C LYS A 138 18.62 3.52 -5.42
N THR A 139 17.90 4.02 -4.42
CA THR A 139 16.83 3.28 -3.74
C THR A 139 15.46 3.95 -3.83
N HIS A 140 15.39 5.19 -4.25
CA HIS A 140 14.14 5.96 -4.40
C HIS A 140 13.91 6.32 -5.87
N LEU A 141 12.64 6.41 -6.24
CA LEU A 141 12.22 6.79 -7.59
C LEU A 141 12.74 8.18 -7.98
N THR A 142 13.38 8.25 -9.13
CA THR A 142 13.89 9.47 -9.76
C THR A 142 13.14 9.78 -11.06
N ARG A 143 13.37 10.93 -11.63
CA ARG A 143 12.89 11.27 -12.98
C ARG A 143 13.49 10.36 -14.05
N ASP A 144 14.70 9.83 -13.84
CA ASP A 144 15.39 8.94 -14.77
C ASP A 144 14.80 7.53 -14.81
N ASP A 145 13.96 7.17 -13.83
CA ASP A 145 13.21 5.90 -13.83
C ASP A 145 12.00 5.90 -14.78
N VAL A 146 11.79 6.98 -15.53
CA VAL A 146 10.66 7.13 -16.44
C VAL A 146 11.13 7.12 -17.89
N ARG A 147 10.53 6.24 -18.71
CA ARG A 147 10.74 6.22 -20.17
C ARG A 147 9.42 6.39 -20.91
N PHE A 148 9.43 7.23 -21.93
CA PHE A 148 8.27 7.50 -22.79
C PHE A 148 8.41 6.75 -24.10
N ILE A 149 7.40 5.98 -24.52
CA ILE A 149 7.44 5.13 -25.71
C ILE A 149 6.35 5.55 -26.70
N PRO A 150 6.66 5.83 -27.96
CA PRO A 150 8.02 5.92 -28.54
C PRO A 150 8.78 7.17 -28.12
N SER A 151 8.12 8.25 -27.74
CA SER A 151 8.72 9.50 -27.27
C SER A 151 7.76 10.28 -26.38
N ARG A 152 8.25 11.31 -25.67
CA ARG A 152 7.39 12.15 -24.80
C ARG A 152 6.30 12.88 -25.61
N LYS A 153 6.59 13.33 -26.84
CA LYS A 153 5.64 14.04 -27.72
C LYS A 153 4.53 13.13 -28.21
N ASN A 154 4.88 11.92 -28.61
CA ASN A 154 3.96 10.93 -29.20
C ASN A 154 3.78 9.72 -28.27
N CYS A 155 3.71 9.96 -26.95
CA CYS A 155 3.70 8.90 -25.96
C CYS A 155 2.43 8.04 -26.05
N LYS A 156 2.62 6.74 -26.27
CA LYS A 156 1.56 5.72 -26.21
C LYS A 156 1.55 4.98 -24.87
N LYS A 157 2.73 4.84 -24.25
CA LYS A 157 2.88 4.22 -22.92
C LYS A 157 4.12 4.77 -22.20
N VAL A 158 4.04 4.73 -20.88
CA VAL A 158 5.14 5.12 -19.99
C VAL A 158 5.65 3.86 -19.30
N TYR A 159 6.95 3.63 -19.38
CA TYR A 159 7.62 2.64 -18.52
C TYR A 159 8.11 3.35 -17.25
N LEU A 160 7.72 2.81 -16.10
CA LEU A 160 8.20 3.24 -14.80
C LEU A 160 9.06 2.14 -14.20
N ARG A 161 10.38 2.36 -14.14
CA ARG A 161 11.33 1.46 -13.50
C ARG A 161 11.20 1.57 -12.00
N MET A 162 11.25 0.44 -11.32
CA MET A 162 11.28 0.41 -9.86
C MET A 162 12.72 0.18 -9.40
N PRO A 163 13.32 1.12 -8.66
CA PRO A 163 14.61 0.88 -8.04
C PRO A 163 14.49 -0.28 -7.03
N LEU A 164 15.62 -0.90 -6.69
CA LEU A 164 15.71 -2.05 -5.80
C LEU A 164 14.80 -1.89 -4.56
N LEU A 165 13.73 -2.66 -4.53
CA LEU A 165 12.76 -2.63 -3.45
C LEU A 165 13.25 -3.42 -2.25
N LYS A 166 12.86 -3.00 -1.05
CA LYS A 166 13.10 -3.69 0.23
C LYS A 166 12.60 -5.16 0.25
N VAL A 167 11.82 -5.55 -0.73
CA VAL A 167 11.30 -6.91 -0.89
C VAL A 167 11.50 -7.33 -2.34
N GLN A 168 12.68 -7.89 -2.64
CA GLN A 168 12.86 -8.65 -3.88
C GLN A 168 12.06 -9.94 -3.76
N ASN A 169 10.92 -10.01 -4.41
CA ASN A 169 10.27 -11.29 -4.67
C ASN A 169 11.09 -12.06 -5.68
N ARG A 170 11.57 -13.24 -5.28
CA ARG A 170 12.36 -14.17 -6.11
C ARG A 170 11.68 -14.56 -7.43
N TRP A 171 10.40 -14.23 -7.60
CA TRP A 171 9.57 -14.63 -8.73
C TRP A 171 9.56 -13.66 -9.92
N THR A 172 10.19 -12.48 -9.79
CA THR A 172 10.04 -11.44 -10.81
C THR A 172 11.37 -10.78 -11.16
N LYS A 173 12.28 -11.57 -11.76
CA LYS A 173 13.45 -10.97 -12.42
C LYS A 173 13.05 -9.99 -13.54
N ASP A 174 11.86 -10.15 -14.12
CA ASP A 174 11.35 -9.36 -15.25
C ASP A 174 10.41 -8.21 -14.86
N SER A 175 10.06 -8.03 -13.58
CA SER A 175 9.10 -7.00 -13.13
C SER A 175 9.75 -5.72 -12.61
N GLU A 176 10.90 -5.35 -13.15
CA GLU A 176 11.54 -4.07 -12.82
C GLU A 176 10.77 -2.86 -13.38
N TYR A 177 9.77 -3.08 -14.24
CA TYR A 177 9.07 -2.01 -14.95
C TYR A 177 7.56 -2.17 -14.90
N PHE A 178 6.86 -1.07 -14.61
CA PHE A 178 5.43 -0.96 -14.92
C PHE A 178 5.27 -0.39 -16.32
N SER A 179 4.50 -1.09 -17.17
CA SER A 179 4.06 -0.57 -18.45
C SER A 179 2.70 0.10 -18.30
N LEU A 180 2.66 1.43 -18.39
CA LEU A 180 1.49 2.26 -18.13
C LEU A 180 1.00 2.81 -19.49
N PRO A 181 -0.12 2.29 -20.05
CA PRO A 181 -0.68 2.84 -21.27
C PRO A 181 -1.22 4.24 -21.05
N VAL A 182 -1.11 5.09 -22.07
CA VAL A 182 -1.75 6.41 -22.08
C VAL A 182 -3.21 6.23 -22.44
N ASP A 183 -4.08 6.49 -21.47
CA ASP A 183 -5.53 6.52 -21.67
C ASP A 183 -6.07 7.91 -21.29
N LYS A 184 -6.62 8.63 -22.26
CA LYS A 184 -7.19 9.96 -22.06
C LYS A 184 -8.66 9.90 -21.63
N SER A 185 -9.31 8.76 -21.81
CA SER A 185 -10.72 8.53 -21.45
C SER A 185 -10.88 8.06 -20.00
N GLY A 186 -9.81 7.48 -19.42
CA GLY A 186 -9.82 6.92 -18.07
C GLY A 186 -9.87 8.01 -17.00
N LYS A 187 -10.70 7.80 -15.97
CA LYS A 187 -10.80 8.69 -14.79
C LYS A 187 -9.48 8.84 -14.05
N VAL A 188 -8.69 7.79 -14.04
CA VAL A 188 -7.35 7.75 -13.43
C VAL A 188 -6.38 7.19 -14.47
N CYS A 189 -5.39 7.98 -14.86
CA CYS A 189 -4.33 7.54 -15.77
C CYS A 189 -2.97 8.01 -15.26
N ALA A 190 -2.16 7.07 -14.79
CA ALA A 190 -0.82 7.34 -14.27
C ALA A 190 0.11 7.86 -15.38
N ALA A 191 0.02 7.28 -16.59
CA ALA A 191 0.84 7.72 -17.73
C ALA A 191 0.57 9.19 -18.09
N THR A 192 -0.70 9.59 -18.17
CA THR A 192 -1.09 10.98 -18.44
C THR A 192 -0.63 11.91 -17.32
N ALA A 193 -0.77 11.47 -16.05
CA ALA A 193 -0.31 12.26 -14.91
C ALA A 193 1.22 12.43 -14.88
N ILE A 194 1.98 11.42 -15.31
CA ILE A 194 3.44 11.50 -15.48
C ILE A 194 3.80 12.45 -16.64
N LEU A 195 3.09 12.38 -17.76
CA LEU A 195 3.30 13.32 -18.88
C LEU A 195 3.05 14.78 -18.45
N ASP A 196 1.95 15.02 -17.73
CA ASP A 196 1.65 16.34 -17.16
C ASP A 196 2.75 16.78 -16.17
N LEU A 197 3.26 15.85 -15.33
CA LEU A 197 4.35 16.11 -14.40
C LEU A 197 5.62 16.57 -15.10
N PHE A 198 6.04 15.88 -16.16
CA PHE A 198 7.24 16.24 -16.90
C PHE A 198 7.08 17.53 -17.74
N LYS A 199 5.83 17.86 -18.11
CA LYS A 199 5.51 19.08 -18.85
C LYS A 199 5.43 20.31 -17.96
N HIS A 200 4.80 20.20 -16.80
CA HIS A 200 4.44 21.36 -15.96
C HIS A 200 5.34 21.55 -14.73
N ASP A 201 6.13 20.55 -14.39
CA ASP A 201 7.20 20.62 -13.39
C ASP A 201 8.53 20.20 -14.03
N GLU A 202 8.92 20.95 -15.06
CA GLU A 202 10.07 20.63 -15.90
C GLU A 202 11.38 20.68 -15.13
N VAL A 203 12.26 19.73 -15.44
CA VAL A 203 13.61 19.58 -14.88
C VAL A 203 14.54 19.28 -16.05
N PRO A 204 15.71 19.92 -16.15
CA PRO A 204 16.71 19.58 -17.15
C PRO A 204 17.08 18.09 -17.10
N LYS A 205 17.26 17.46 -18.26
CA LYS A 205 17.46 16.01 -18.37
C LYS A 205 18.69 15.53 -17.60
N GLU A 206 19.74 16.33 -17.57
CA GLU A 206 21.00 16.06 -16.87
C GLU A 206 20.81 15.90 -15.35
N LYS A 207 19.72 16.49 -14.80
CA LYS A 207 19.36 16.41 -13.37
C LYS A 207 18.39 15.27 -13.05
N TRP A 208 17.87 14.55 -14.04
CA TRP A 208 16.90 13.49 -13.81
C TRP A 208 17.41 12.39 -12.88
N PRO A 209 18.66 11.91 -13.00
CA PRO A 209 19.17 10.84 -12.13
C PRO A 209 19.18 11.20 -10.64
N THR A 210 19.28 12.48 -10.31
CA THR A 210 19.33 12.97 -8.92
C THR A 210 18.07 13.68 -8.46
N THR A 211 17.08 13.82 -9.36
CA THR A 211 15.80 14.48 -9.03
C THR A 211 14.75 13.45 -8.65
N PRO A 212 14.12 13.57 -7.47
CA PRO A 212 13.01 12.69 -7.08
C PRO A 212 11.90 12.73 -8.12
N LEU A 213 11.27 11.57 -8.42
CA LEU A 213 10.14 11.52 -9.33
C LEU A 213 9.02 12.45 -8.86
N ILE A 214 8.65 12.35 -7.59
CA ILE A 214 7.67 13.22 -6.93
C ILE A 214 8.39 14.09 -5.91
N ARG A 215 8.35 15.39 -6.12
CA ARG A 215 9.08 16.36 -5.32
C ARG A 215 8.22 17.49 -4.77
N ASP A 216 8.74 18.23 -3.84
CA ASP A 216 8.31 19.57 -3.51
C ASP A 216 9.00 20.56 -4.47
N PRO A 217 8.27 21.22 -5.37
CA PRO A 217 8.88 22.07 -6.39
C PRO A 217 9.60 23.30 -5.83
N LYS A 218 9.27 23.74 -4.62
CA LYS A 218 9.91 24.90 -3.97
C LYS A 218 11.30 24.57 -3.46
N THR A 219 11.47 23.39 -2.88
CA THR A 219 12.71 22.98 -2.22
C THR A 219 13.53 22.01 -3.05
N ASN A 220 13.00 21.53 -4.15
CA ASN A 220 13.55 20.44 -4.97
C ASN A 220 13.79 19.12 -4.19
N LYS A 221 13.24 19.00 -2.98
CA LYS A 221 13.35 17.82 -2.13
C LYS A 221 12.24 16.83 -2.44
N PRO A 222 12.44 15.55 -2.17
CA PRO A 222 11.40 14.54 -2.38
C PRO A 222 10.16 14.85 -1.53
N MET A 223 8.99 14.59 -2.07
CA MET A 223 7.74 14.77 -1.33
C MET A 223 7.72 13.88 -0.10
N LYS A 224 7.45 14.48 1.06
CA LYS A 224 7.35 13.74 2.33
C LYS A 224 6.01 13.02 2.46
N SER A 225 6.02 11.81 2.96
CA SER A 225 4.85 10.95 3.12
C SER A 225 3.73 11.57 3.97
N HIS A 226 4.09 12.38 4.98
CA HIS A 226 3.09 13.07 5.80
C HIS A 226 2.39 14.20 5.03
N TYR A 227 3.08 14.87 4.09
CA TYR A 227 2.49 15.90 3.24
C TYR A 227 1.43 15.28 2.31
N LEU A 228 1.79 14.25 1.55
CA LEU A 228 0.85 13.55 0.67
C LEU A 228 -0.37 13.01 1.46
N ARG A 229 -0.13 12.44 2.64
CA ARG A 229 -1.22 11.98 3.53
C ARG A 229 -2.15 13.13 3.94
N LYS A 230 -1.60 14.30 4.26
CA LYS A 230 -2.40 15.49 4.60
C LYS A 230 -3.24 15.94 3.42
N GLN A 231 -2.66 15.96 2.21
CA GLN A 231 -3.39 16.31 0.98
C GLN A 231 -4.54 15.33 0.71
N ILE A 232 -4.29 14.02 0.73
CA ILE A 232 -5.33 12.99 0.54
C ILE A 232 -6.50 13.22 1.52
N LYS A 233 -6.21 13.42 2.80
CA LYS A 233 -7.25 13.64 3.82
C LYS A 233 -8.07 14.90 3.56
N LYS A 234 -7.39 16.01 3.27
CA LYS A 234 -8.04 17.29 2.96
C LYS A 234 -8.94 17.16 1.73
N LEU A 235 -8.42 16.59 0.65
CA LEU A 235 -9.15 16.44 -0.60
C LEU A 235 -10.34 15.47 -0.47
N TYR A 236 -10.17 14.35 0.23
CA TYR A 236 -11.25 13.40 0.44
C TYR A 236 -12.41 14.04 1.22
N LYS A 237 -12.11 14.82 2.26
CA LYS A 237 -13.13 15.56 2.99
C LYS A 237 -13.82 16.62 2.12
N SER A 238 -13.05 17.43 1.38
CA SER A 238 -13.58 18.59 0.66
C SER A 238 -14.22 18.26 -0.69
N LYS A 239 -13.80 17.17 -1.35
CA LYS A 239 -14.22 16.82 -2.72
C LYS A 239 -15.12 15.59 -2.78
N CYS A 240 -15.03 14.70 -1.79
CA CYS A 240 -15.79 13.46 -1.74
C CYS A 240 -16.76 13.39 -0.55
N ASN A 241 -16.86 14.44 0.27
CA ASN A 241 -17.64 14.48 1.52
C ASN A 241 -17.34 13.30 2.45
N GLY A 242 -16.12 12.73 2.34
CA GLY A 242 -15.75 11.53 3.04
C GLY A 242 -15.11 11.77 4.41
N ASN A 243 -15.20 10.76 5.27
CA ASN A 243 -14.54 10.81 6.58
C ASN A 243 -13.01 10.71 6.42
N GLU A 244 -12.31 11.83 6.55
CA GLU A 244 -10.87 11.97 6.40
C GLU A 244 -10.04 11.08 7.35
N LYS A 245 -10.63 10.64 8.48
CA LYS A 245 -9.95 9.73 9.43
C LYS A 245 -9.77 8.34 8.85
N ARG A 246 -10.62 7.95 7.89
CA ARG A 246 -10.62 6.63 7.28
C ARG A 246 -9.68 6.49 6.07
N VAL A 247 -9.09 7.58 5.58
CA VAL A 247 -8.21 7.57 4.41
C VAL A 247 -6.76 7.93 4.74
N GLY A 248 -5.84 7.50 3.89
CA GLY A 248 -4.42 7.77 4.00
C GLY A 248 -3.65 7.23 2.80
N LEU A 249 -2.33 7.21 2.87
CA LEU A 249 -1.46 6.77 1.77
C LEU A 249 -1.81 5.37 1.25
N HIS A 250 -2.20 4.46 2.14
CA HIS A 250 -2.52 3.09 1.77
C HIS A 250 -3.89 2.94 1.08
N SER A 251 -4.74 3.97 1.15
CA SER A 251 -6.09 3.96 0.57
C SER A 251 -6.07 3.87 -0.96
N MET A 252 -5.03 4.40 -1.62
CA MET A 252 -4.83 4.23 -3.07
C MET A 252 -4.63 2.77 -3.44
N ARG A 253 -3.71 2.09 -2.73
CA ARG A 253 -3.41 0.68 -2.93
C ARG A 253 -4.61 -0.22 -2.64
N ILE A 254 -5.35 0.06 -1.55
CA ILE A 254 -6.59 -0.67 -1.22
C ILE A 254 -7.60 -0.50 -2.35
N GLY A 255 -7.82 0.74 -2.80
CA GLY A 255 -8.80 1.05 -3.84
C GLY A 255 -8.43 0.46 -5.19
N GLY A 256 -7.19 0.61 -5.65
CA GLY A 256 -6.72 0.01 -6.89
C GLY A 256 -6.86 -1.51 -6.88
N CYS A 257 -6.45 -2.16 -5.78
CA CYS A 257 -6.60 -3.60 -5.62
C CYS A 257 -8.08 -4.04 -5.64
N SER A 258 -8.95 -3.34 -4.90
CA SER A 258 -10.39 -3.65 -4.89
C SER A 258 -11.03 -3.41 -6.27
N THR A 259 -10.58 -2.40 -7.02
CA THR A 259 -11.04 -2.14 -8.39
C THR A 259 -10.68 -3.30 -9.32
N LEU A 260 -9.44 -3.82 -9.25
CA LEU A 260 -9.03 -4.98 -10.05
C LEU A 260 -9.88 -6.21 -9.74
N PHE A 261 -10.15 -6.49 -8.47
CA PHE A 261 -11.04 -7.59 -8.10
C PHE A 261 -12.46 -7.39 -8.60
N ALA A 262 -13.00 -6.18 -8.49
CA ALA A 262 -14.33 -5.85 -9.02
C ALA A 262 -14.43 -6.00 -10.55
N MET A 263 -13.31 -5.83 -11.27
CA MET A 263 -13.20 -6.09 -12.72
C MET A 263 -13.03 -7.58 -13.05
N GLY A 264 -13.01 -8.48 -12.06
CA GLY A 264 -12.82 -9.91 -12.28
C GLY A 264 -11.36 -10.31 -12.56
N THR A 265 -10.39 -9.44 -12.26
CA THR A 265 -8.96 -9.77 -12.48
C THR A 265 -8.56 -10.96 -11.60
N PRO A 266 -7.95 -12.02 -12.18
CA PRO A 266 -7.51 -13.17 -11.40
C PRO A 266 -6.54 -12.78 -10.28
N ALA A 267 -6.72 -13.42 -9.11
CA ALA A 267 -5.98 -13.10 -7.90
C ALA A 267 -4.45 -13.14 -8.07
N VAL A 268 -3.94 -14.05 -8.90
CA VAL A 268 -2.51 -14.19 -9.21
C VAL A 268 -1.94 -12.93 -9.88
N PHE A 269 -2.70 -12.31 -10.80
CA PHE A 269 -2.26 -11.07 -11.45
C PHE A 269 -2.30 -9.88 -10.49
N VAL A 270 -3.32 -9.82 -9.62
CA VAL A 270 -3.40 -8.79 -8.58
C VAL A 270 -2.23 -8.94 -7.61
N GLN A 271 -1.91 -10.18 -7.21
CA GLN A 271 -0.76 -10.50 -6.36
C GLN A 271 0.55 -10.05 -7.01
N ALA A 272 0.77 -10.38 -8.27
CA ALA A 272 1.97 -10.01 -9.02
C ALA A 272 2.09 -8.49 -9.17
N LEU A 273 1.03 -7.80 -9.63
CA LEU A 273 1.03 -6.34 -9.78
C LEU A 273 1.32 -5.62 -8.46
N GLY A 274 0.73 -6.10 -7.36
CA GLY A 274 0.94 -5.53 -6.04
C GLY A 274 2.24 -6.01 -5.38
N ARG A 275 2.96 -6.95 -5.99
CA ARG A 275 4.23 -7.48 -5.48
C ARG A 275 4.11 -8.04 -4.06
N TRP A 276 3.06 -8.84 -3.84
CA TRP A 276 2.87 -9.56 -2.59
C TRP A 276 3.52 -10.93 -2.65
N SER A 277 4.39 -11.22 -1.67
CA SER A 277 4.99 -12.54 -1.48
C SER A 277 4.07 -13.54 -0.78
N SER A 278 2.95 -13.07 -0.25
CA SER A 278 2.00 -13.86 0.52
C SER A 278 0.55 -13.49 0.18
N ASP A 279 -0.38 -14.24 0.71
CA ASP A 279 -1.83 -14.06 0.51
C ASP A 279 -2.44 -12.81 1.18
N VAL A 280 -1.60 -11.92 1.72
CA VAL A 280 -2.07 -10.68 2.39
C VAL A 280 -2.92 -9.80 1.46
N PHE A 281 -2.76 -9.88 0.15
CA PHE A 281 -3.59 -9.17 -0.82
C PHE A 281 -5.07 -9.57 -0.75
N LYS A 282 -5.37 -10.79 -0.30
CA LYS A 282 -6.76 -11.27 -0.07
C LYS A 282 -7.53 -10.40 0.94
N LEU A 283 -6.82 -9.68 1.83
CA LEU A 283 -7.45 -8.72 2.74
C LEU A 283 -8.09 -7.53 2.02
N TYR A 284 -7.73 -7.30 0.76
CA TYR A 284 -8.28 -6.25 -0.09
C TYR A 284 -9.41 -6.74 -1.01
N MET A 285 -9.69 -8.04 -1.02
CA MET A 285 -10.87 -8.61 -1.67
C MET A 285 -12.10 -8.18 -0.86
N ARG A 286 -12.68 -7.07 -1.25
CA ARG A 286 -13.90 -6.52 -0.65
C ARG A 286 -15.05 -6.77 -1.61
N THR A 287 -15.49 -8.01 -1.66
CA THR A 287 -16.72 -8.36 -2.39
C THR A 287 -17.89 -7.71 -1.66
N SER A 288 -18.65 -6.87 -2.35
CA SER A 288 -19.86 -6.31 -1.79
C SER A 288 -20.92 -7.42 -1.65
N GLN A 289 -21.84 -7.28 -0.71
CA GLN A 289 -22.95 -8.22 -0.56
C GLN A 289 -23.73 -8.37 -1.88
N LYS A 290 -23.94 -7.26 -2.61
CA LYS A 290 -24.60 -7.25 -3.92
C LYS A 290 -23.86 -8.06 -4.99
N GLU A 291 -22.53 -7.98 -5.02
CA GLU A 291 -21.71 -8.80 -5.93
C GLU A 291 -21.77 -10.27 -5.55
N MET A 292 -21.73 -10.59 -4.24
CA MET A 292 -21.88 -11.95 -3.76
C MET A 292 -23.24 -12.53 -4.13
N GLU A 293 -24.32 -11.78 -3.94
CA GLU A 293 -25.67 -12.15 -4.37
C GLU A 293 -25.73 -12.38 -5.89
N GLY A 294 -25.05 -11.56 -6.68
CA GLY A 294 -24.91 -11.72 -8.12
C GLY A 294 -24.25 -13.06 -8.49
N TYR A 295 -23.16 -13.42 -7.84
CA TYR A 295 -22.48 -14.70 -8.05
C TYR A 295 -23.32 -15.88 -7.64
N ILE A 296 -23.98 -15.84 -6.47
CA ILE A 296 -24.88 -16.90 -6.00
C ILE A 296 -26.02 -17.10 -7.01
N LYS A 297 -26.63 -16.02 -7.49
CA LYS A 297 -27.67 -16.07 -8.50
C LYS A 297 -27.19 -16.64 -9.84
N ALA A 298 -25.96 -16.32 -10.23
CA ALA A 298 -25.35 -16.85 -11.44
C ALA A 298 -25.04 -18.35 -11.33
N MET A 299 -24.61 -18.83 -10.15
CA MET A 299 -24.40 -20.26 -9.90
C MET A 299 -25.68 -21.07 -10.07
N GLY A 300 -26.83 -20.56 -9.66
CA GLY A 300 -28.13 -21.22 -9.85
C GLY A 300 -28.61 -21.23 -11.30
N LYS A 301 -28.02 -20.48 -12.21
CA LYS A 301 -28.41 -20.40 -13.62
C LYS A 301 -27.52 -21.20 -14.58
N LYS A 302 -26.31 -21.55 -14.17
CA LYS A 302 -25.38 -22.33 -14.97
C LYS A 302 -25.50 -23.80 -14.61
N ASN A 303 -25.85 -24.64 -15.61
CA ASN A 303 -25.66 -26.06 -15.51
C ASN A 303 -24.15 -26.32 -15.39
N PHE A 304 -23.72 -26.88 -14.28
CA PHE A 304 -22.37 -27.38 -14.12
C PHE A 304 -22.24 -28.60 -15.03
N VAL A 305 -21.56 -28.46 -16.15
CA VAL A 305 -21.11 -29.61 -16.94
C VAL A 305 -19.97 -30.21 -16.14
N GLY A 306 -20.25 -31.36 -15.50
CA GLY A 306 -19.25 -32.08 -14.72
C GLY A 306 -17.99 -32.31 -15.54
N ILE A 307 -16.83 -32.13 -14.90
CA ILE A 307 -15.56 -32.58 -15.49
C ILE A 307 -15.69 -34.11 -15.55
N GLU A 308 -15.84 -34.63 -16.76
CA GLU A 308 -15.69 -36.07 -16.98
C GLU A 308 -14.29 -36.43 -16.47
N LYS A 309 -14.24 -37.41 -15.59
CA LYS A 309 -12.98 -37.95 -15.08
C LYS A 309 -12.23 -38.48 -16.32
N ILE A 310 -11.14 -37.83 -16.66
CA ILE A 310 -10.11 -38.34 -17.56
C ILE A 310 -9.32 -39.43 -16.83
#